data_4e90e3a98cfbf32fb1b1882ca1d64854
#
_entry.id   4e90e3a98cfbf32fb1b1882ca1d64854
#
_cell.length_a   1.000
_cell.length_b   1.000
_cell.length_c   1.000
_cell.angle_alpha   90.00
_cell.angle_beta   90.00
_cell.angle_gamma   90.00
#
_symmetry.space_group_name_H-M   'P 1'
#
loop_
_entity.id
_entity.type
_entity.pdbx_description
1 polymer ?
#
loop_
_entity_poly.entity_id
_entity_poly.type
_entity_poly.pdbx_seq_one_letter_code
_entity_poly.pdbx_strand_id
1 'polypeptide(L)'
;SESTFAADMVPETLRRSNLGLLVEGDRVNLERPVKAAGRLGGHIVQGHVDGTGTVDAIAPDGDASLVRFTAPPAIMRYVVEKGFVAVDGASLTVVNCDSDAFTVTIIPYTRHNTVFGSRKVGDLVNLEVDIVAKYVERLVSPHDPGPGAIVSRRR
;
A
#
# COMPACT_ATOMS: atom_id res chain seq x y z
N SER A 1 -26.99 -2.51 -19.00
CA SER A 1 -27.07 -3.42 -17.86
C SER A 1 -25.93 -3.04 -16.90
N GLU A 2 -26.25 -2.74 -15.67
CA GLU A 2 -25.26 -2.58 -14.62
C GLU A 2 -24.52 -3.91 -14.47
N SER A 3 -23.19 -3.88 -14.58
CA SER A 3 -22.35 -5.03 -14.30
C SER A 3 -22.03 -5.04 -12.80
N THR A 4 -22.43 -6.10 -12.13
CA THR A 4 -22.14 -6.31 -10.71
C THR A 4 -21.18 -7.48 -10.54
N PHE A 5 -20.40 -7.46 -9.47
CA PHE A 5 -19.63 -8.60 -9.00
C PHE A 5 -19.82 -8.74 -7.48
N ALA A 6 -19.55 -9.91 -6.95
CA ALA A 6 -19.50 -10.18 -5.53
C ALA A 6 -18.13 -10.77 -5.18
N ALA A 7 -17.65 -10.46 -3.99
CA ALA A 7 -16.41 -11.01 -3.47
C ALA A 7 -16.60 -11.44 -2.01
N ASP A 8 -16.16 -12.64 -1.68
CA ASP A 8 -16.11 -13.12 -0.30
C ASP A 8 -14.85 -12.59 0.38
N MET A 9 -15.01 -12.08 1.59
CA MET A 9 -13.90 -11.57 2.40
C MET A 9 -13.67 -12.46 3.60
N VAL A 10 -12.43 -12.94 3.75
CA VAL A 10 -12.04 -13.70 4.94
C VAL A 10 -11.78 -12.76 6.12
N PRO A 11 -11.87 -13.26 7.39
CA PRO A 11 -11.67 -12.41 8.57
C PRO A 11 -10.34 -11.66 8.61
N GLU A 12 -9.26 -12.22 8.05
CA GLU A 12 -7.96 -11.55 7.97
C GLU A 12 -8.01 -10.30 7.10
N THR A 13 -8.70 -10.35 5.97
CA THR A 13 -8.91 -9.19 5.08
C THR A 13 -9.62 -8.05 5.83
N LEU A 14 -10.66 -8.37 6.59
CA LEU A 14 -11.38 -7.38 7.39
C LEU A 14 -10.55 -6.79 8.52
N ARG A 15 -9.62 -7.56 9.10
CA ARG A 15 -8.70 -7.07 10.15
C ARG A 15 -7.61 -6.16 9.61
N ARG A 16 -7.13 -6.42 8.39
CA ARG A 16 -5.99 -5.69 7.79
C ARG A 16 -6.40 -4.47 6.99
N SER A 17 -7.65 -4.37 6.59
CA SER A 17 -8.11 -3.33 5.68
C SER A 17 -9.25 -2.49 6.28
N ASN A 18 -9.55 -1.38 5.62
CA ASN A 18 -10.72 -0.57 5.94
C ASN A 18 -12.02 -1.10 5.32
N LEU A 19 -11.97 -2.24 4.62
CA LEU A 19 -13.13 -2.79 3.88
C LEU A 19 -14.32 -3.13 4.80
N GLY A 20 -14.05 -3.50 6.06
CA GLY A 20 -15.09 -3.76 7.05
C GLY A 20 -15.86 -2.51 7.51
N LEU A 21 -15.40 -1.32 7.15
CA LEU A 21 -16.03 -0.04 7.48
C LEU A 21 -16.89 0.51 6.32
N LEU A 22 -16.83 -0.11 5.14
CA LEU A 22 -17.58 0.33 3.98
C LEU A 22 -19.09 0.12 4.19
N VAL A 23 -19.86 1.07 3.70
CA VAL A 23 -21.30 1.04 3.68
C VAL A 23 -21.82 1.19 2.24
N GLU A 24 -23.09 0.89 2.03
CA GLU A 24 -23.73 1.05 0.71
C GLU A 24 -23.56 2.48 0.19
N GLY A 25 -23.09 2.60 -1.06
CA GLY A 25 -22.78 3.88 -1.70
C GLY A 25 -21.31 4.30 -1.63
N ASP A 26 -20.50 3.65 -0.79
CA ASP A 26 -19.07 3.93 -0.76
C ASP A 26 -18.38 3.49 -2.05
N ARG A 27 -17.38 4.28 -2.47
CA ARG A 27 -16.60 4.00 -3.68
C ARG A 27 -15.29 3.33 -3.32
N VAL A 28 -14.90 2.35 -4.16
CA VAL A 28 -13.62 1.65 -4.07
C VAL A 28 -12.90 1.71 -5.42
N ASN A 29 -11.57 1.65 -5.38
CA ASN A 29 -10.78 1.43 -6.57
C ASN A 29 -10.90 -0.04 -7.00
N LEU A 30 -10.99 -0.26 -8.31
CA LEU A 30 -11.01 -1.60 -8.90
C LEU A 30 -9.90 -1.70 -9.95
N GLU A 31 -9.13 -2.77 -9.89
CA GLU A 31 -8.13 -3.07 -10.90
C GLU A 31 -8.24 -4.53 -11.34
N ARG A 32 -8.03 -4.75 -12.64
CA ARG A 32 -7.97 -6.10 -13.20
C ARG A 32 -6.55 -6.64 -13.02
N PRO A 33 -6.38 -7.96 -12.77
CA PRO A 33 -5.06 -8.55 -12.70
C PRO A 33 -4.29 -8.35 -14.00
N VAL A 34 -2.98 -8.07 -13.86
CA VAL A 34 -2.08 -7.89 -15.01
C VAL A 34 -2.00 -9.21 -15.79
N LYS A 35 -2.17 -9.13 -17.11
CA LYS A 35 -1.97 -10.28 -18.00
C LYS A 35 -0.51 -10.70 -17.96
N ALA A 36 -0.22 -12.01 -18.12
CA ALA A 36 1.16 -12.54 -18.11
C ALA A 36 2.10 -11.86 -19.12
N ALA A 37 1.57 -11.39 -20.27
CA ALA A 37 2.31 -10.62 -21.27
C ALA A 37 2.06 -9.11 -21.16
N GLY A 38 1.47 -8.64 -20.06
CA GLY A 38 1.15 -7.23 -19.81
C GLY A 38 2.38 -6.42 -19.43
N ARG A 39 2.26 -5.09 -19.51
CA ARG A 39 3.29 -4.16 -19.03
C ARG A 39 2.94 -3.76 -17.59
N LEU A 40 3.94 -3.74 -16.72
CA LEU A 40 3.80 -3.16 -15.38
C LEU A 40 3.88 -1.63 -15.50
N GLY A 41 2.83 -0.94 -15.06
CA GLY A 41 2.79 0.52 -15.01
C GLY A 41 3.33 1.12 -13.69
N GLY A 42 3.71 0.26 -12.74
CA GLY A 42 4.24 0.62 -11.42
C GLY A 42 5.06 -0.54 -10.86
N HIS A 43 4.88 -0.85 -9.57
CA HIS A 43 5.50 -2.02 -8.94
C HIS A 43 4.54 -3.23 -8.92
N ILE A 44 5.00 -4.36 -8.39
CA ILE A 44 4.18 -5.57 -8.23
C ILE A 44 3.20 -5.35 -7.09
N VAL A 45 1.96 -5.05 -7.42
CA VAL A 45 0.84 -4.97 -6.46
C VAL A 45 0.09 -6.28 -6.48
N GLN A 46 -0.02 -6.93 -5.32
CA GLN A 46 -0.63 -8.25 -5.17
C GLN A 46 -2.06 -8.19 -4.62
N GLY A 47 -2.46 -7.03 -4.06
CA GLY A 47 -3.69 -6.89 -3.28
C GLY A 47 -3.55 -7.46 -1.86
N HIS A 48 -2.32 -7.60 -1.37
CA HIS A 48 -2.02 -8.11 -0.03
C HIS A 48 -1.86 -6.94 0.95
N VAL A 49 -2.98 -6.38 1.40
CA VAL A 49 -3.00 -5.25 2.33
C VAL A 49 -2.26 -5.59 3.62
N ASP A 50 -1.25 -4.79 3.94
CA ASP A 50 -0.45 -4.92 5.17
C ASP A 50 -1.14 -4.33 6.38
N GLY A 51 -1.88 -3.27 6.17
CA GLY A 51 -2.61 -2.55 7.19
C GLY A 51 -3.19 -1.25 6.64
N THR A 52 -3.63 -0.39 7.55
CA THR A 52 -4.20 0.91 7.18
C THR A 52 -3.29 2.05 7.59
N GLY A 53 -3.38 3.14 6.84
CA GLY A 53 -2.85 4.46 7.16
C GLY A 53 -3.97 5.48 7.22
N THR A 54 -3.63 6.72 7.54
CA THR A 54 -4.58 7.83 7.60
C THR A 54 -4.08 8.99 6.73
N VAL A 55 -4.97 9.63 5.99
CA VAL A 55 -4.67 10.88 5.29
C VAL A 55 -4.40 11.97 6.34
N ASP A 56 -3.16 12.41 6.44
CA ASP A 56 -2.71 13.42 7.42
C ASP A 56 -2.83 14.85 6.89
N ALA A 57 -2.43 15.04 5.62
CA ALA A 57 -2.50 16.35 4.98
C ALA A 57 -2.71 16.22 3.46
N ILE A 58 -3.35 17.23 2.88
CA ILE A 58 -3.49 17.40 1.43
C ILE A 58 -3.13 18.85 1.11
N ALA A 59 -2.14 19.03 0.26
CA ALA A 59 -1.69 20.35 -0.18
C ALA A 59 -1.67 20.43 -1.72
N PRO A 60 -1.98 21.57 -2.32
CA PRO A 60 -1.83 21.77 -3.76
C PRO A 60 -0.35 21.77 -4.17
N ASP A 61 -0.07 21.23 -5.36
CA ASP A 61 1.25 21.23 -6.00
C ASP A 61 1.07 21.42 -7.52
N GLY A 62 0.94 22.67 -7.95
CA GLY A 62 0.49 23.00 -9.31
C GLY A 62 -0.88 22.37 -9.59
N ASP A 63 -1.00 21.59 -10.67
CA ASP A 63 -2.23 20.87 -11.03
C ASP A 63 -2.41 19.55 -10.22
N ALA A 64 -1.37 19.11 -9.54
CA ALA A 64 -1.37 17.91 -8.70
C ALA A 64 -1.69 18.24 -7.23
N SER A 65 -1.69 17.21 -6.39
CA SER A 65 -1.81 17.34 -4.94
C SER A 65 -0.72 16.52 -4.26
N LEU A 66 -0.05 17.11 -3.29
CA LEU A 66 0.77 16.38 -2.33
C LEU A 66 -0.13 15.85 -1.24
N VAL A 67 -0.11 14.55 -1.03
CA VAL A 67 -0.89 13.88 0.01
C VAL A 67 0.06 13.19 0.97
N ARG A 68 -0.04 13.55 2.25
CA ARG A 68 0.71 12.94 3.35
C ARG A 68 -0.16 11.89 4.02
N PHE A 69 0.42 10.72 4.28
CA PHE A 69 -0.22 9.62 5.00
C PHE A 69 0.61 9.27 6.22
N THR A 70 -0.02 9.15 7.38
CA THR A 70 0.58 8.48 8.53
C THR A 70 0.35 6.99 8.44
N ALA A 71 1.32 6.19 8.91
CA ALA A 71 1.21 4.75 8.92
C ALA A 71 1.96 4.13 10.12
N PRO A 72 1.55 2.93 10.55
CA PRO A 72 2.24 2.22 11.64
C PRO A 72 3.72 1.94 11.33
N PRO A 73 4.61 1.89 12.34
CA PRO A 73 6.04 1.60 12.16
C PRO A 73 6.31 0.29 11.40
N ALA A 74 5.43 -0.70 11.54
CA ALA A 74 5.52 -1.97 10.83
C ALA A 74 5.39 -1.83 9.31
N ILE A 75 4.72 -0.77 8.84
CA ILE A 75 4.61 -0.40 7.42
C ILE A 75 5.74 0.56 7.05
N MET A 76 5.97 1.60 7.87
CA MET A 76 6.96 2.64 7.57
C MET A 76 8.38 2.11 7.39
N ARG A 77 8.75 1.00 8.05
CA ARG A 77 10.06 0.35 7.87
C ARG A 77 10.38 -0.10 6.44
N TYR A 78 9.35 -0.26 5.60
CA TYR A 78 9.48 -0.66 4.18
C TYR A 78 9.30 0.50 3.22
N VAL A 79 8.91 1.67 3.71
CA VAL A 79 8.69 2.86 2.89
C VAL A 79 9.99 3.64 2.78
N VAL A 80 10.41 3.90 1.55
CA VAL A 80 11.64 4.63 1.27
C VAL A 80 11.38 5.72 0.24
N GLU A 81 12.12 6.83 0.33
CA GLU A 81 12.05 7.90 -0.67
C GLU A 81 12.36 7.35 -2.07
N LYS A 82 11.56 7.74 -3.07
CA LYS A 82 11.57 7.24 -4.46
C LYS A 82 11.22 5.76 -4.62
N GLY A 83 10.87 5.06 -3.53
CA GLY A 83 10.28 3.72 -3.59
C GLY A 83 8.80 3.77 -3.97
N PHE A 84 8.18 2.59 -3.97
CA PHE A 84 6.76 2.43 -4.24
C PHE A 84 5.98 2.02 -3.00
N VAL A 85 4.72 2.43 -2.98
CA VAL A 85 3.72 1.97 -2.03
C VAL A 85 2.37 1.91 -2.75
N ALA A 86 1.55 0.89 -2.49
CA ALA A 86 0.18 0.90 -2.95
C ALA A 86 -0.72 1.49 -1.86
N VAL A 87 -1.48 2.53 -2.23
CA VAL A 87 -2.46 3.18 -1.37
C VAL A 87 -3.83 2.99 -2.01
N ASP A 88 -4.78 2.37 -1.29
CA ASP A 88 -6.07 1.95 -1.83
C ASP A 88 -5.95 1.25 -3.20
N GLY A 89 -4.91 0.41 -3.37
CA GLY A 89 -4.61 -0.34 -4.57
C GLY A 89 -3.88 0.43 -5.68
N ALA A 90 -3.73 1.75 -5.57
CA ALA A 90 -2.99 2.53 -6.56
C ALA A 90 -1.48 2.53 -6.24
N SER A 91 -0.65 2.12 -7.22
CA SER A 91 0.81 2.18 -7.14
C SER A 91 1.30 3.62 -7.20
N LEU A 92 1.93 4.10 -6.14
CA LEU A 92 2.37 5.48 -6.00
C LEU A 92 3.86 5.54 -5.66
N THR A 93 4.53 6.58 -6.16
CA THR A 93 5.93 6.86 -5.83
C THR A 93 6.00 7.73 -4.58
N VAL A 94 6.80 7.33 -3.61
CA VAL A 94 7.07 8.09 -2.39
C VAL A 94 7.95 9.29 -2.72
N VAL A 95 7.46 10.49 -2.43
CA VAL A 95 8.21 11.75 -2.63
C VAL A 95 9.22 11.94 -1.49
N ASN A 96 8.75 11.82 -0.27
CA ASN A 96 9.56 11.83 0.94
C ASN A 96 8.90 10.96 2.03
N CYS A 97 9.66 10.59 3.05
CA CYS A 97 9.14 9.89 4.23
C CYS A 97 9.98 10.25 5.46
N ASP A 98 9.35 10.13 6.62
CA ASP A 98 9.98 10.23 7.94
C ASP A 98 9.66 8.99 8.79
N SER A 99 9.70 9.09 10.11
CA SER A 99 9.52 7.93 11.01
C SER A 99 8.10 7.38 11.03
N ASP A 100 7.09 8.20 10.75
CA ASP A 100 5.67 7.87 10.97
C ASP A 100 4.76 8.20 9.78
N ALA A 101 5.31 8.83 8.74
CA ALA A 101 4.52 9.25 7.59
C ALA A 101 5.32 9.29 6.29
N PHE A 102 4.61 9.27 5.17
CA PHE A 102 5.16 9.46 3.85
C PHE A 102 4.26 10.37 3.00
N THR A 103 4.83 10.96 1.97
CA THR A 103 4.12 11.86 1.06
C THR A 103 4.22 11.32 -0.37
N VAL A 104 3.12 11.43 -1.11
CA VAL A 104 3.03 11.10 -2.53
C VAL A 104 2.46 12.26 -3.31
N THR A 105 2.69 12.29 -4.63
CA THR A 105 2.02 13.24 -5.54
C THR A 105 0.87 12.52 -6.24
N ILE A 106 -0.34 13.05 -6.10
CA ILE A 106 -1.53 12.61 -6.83
C ILE A 106 -1.73 13.52 -8.02
N ILE A 107 -1.40 13.01 -9.22
CA ILE A 107 -1.59 13.74 -10.48
C ILE A 107 -3.07 13.85 -10.85
N PRO A 108 -3.48 14.82 -11.71
CA PRO A 108 -4.89 15.02 -12.08
C PRO A 108 -5.57 13.76 -12.60
N TYR A 109 -4.89 12.96 -13.41
CA TYR A 109 -5.43 11.70 -13.93
C TYR A 109 -5.81 10.73 -12.79
N THR A 110 -4.90 10.50 -11.84
CA THR A 110 -5.14 9.62 -10.68
C THR A 110 -6.28 10.16 -9.82
N ARG A 111 -6.30 11.47 -9.56
CA ARG A 111 -7.36 12.11 -8.78
C ARG A 111 -8.75 11.92 -9.40
N HIS A 112 -8.86 12.01 -10.72
CA HIS A 112 -10.17 11.89 -11.41
C HIS A 112 -10.64 10.44 -11.58
N ASN A 113 -9.70 9.49 -11.67
CA ASN A 113 -10.02 8.10 -12.00
C ASN A 113 -9.99 7.15 -10.79
N THR A 114 -9.72 7.66 -9.59
CA THR A 114 -9.66 6.89 -8.36
C THR A 114 -10.44 7.57 -7.23
N VAL A 115 -10.53 6.89 -6.09
CA VAL A 115 -11.15 7.44 -4.87
C VAL A 115 -10.37 8.63 -4.28
N PHE A 116 -9.14 8.89 -4.71
CA PHE A 116 -8.35 10.02 -4.20
C PHE A 116 -9.01 11.39 -4.45
N GLY A 117 -9.87 11.49 -5.46
CA GLY A 117 -10.63 12.73 -5.72
C GLY A 117 -11.62 13.11 -4.62
N SER A 118 -12.01 12.16 -3.79
CA SER A 118 -12.97 12.36 -2.68
C SER A 118 -12.35 12.22 -1.29
N ARG A 119 -11.09 11.78 -1.18
CA ARG A 119 -10.40 11.58 0.11
C ARG A 119 -10.19 12.92 0.83
N LYS A 120 -10.31 12.87 2.15
CA LYS A 120 -10.15 14.00 3.06
C LYS A 120 -9.16 13.66 4.16
N VAL A 121 -8.63 14.68 4.81
CA VAL A 121 -7.83 14.52 6.03
C VAL A 121 -8.66 13.76 7.07
N GLY A 122 -8.06 12.75 7.67
CA GLY A 122 -8.68 11.83 8.62
C GLY A 122 -9.21 10.53 7.99
N ASP A 123 -9.32 10.43 6.66
CA ASP A 123 -9.78 9.21 6.01
C ASP A 123 -8.75 8.08 6.16
N LEU A 124 -9.25 6.86 6.42
CA LEU A 124 -8.44 5.65 6.41
C LEU A 124 -8.22 5.17 4.97
N VAL A 125 -7.00 4.72 4.70
CA VAL A 125 -6.59 4.13 3.43
C VAL A 125 -5.94 2.77 3.66
N ASN A 126 -6.09 1.85 2.71
CA ASN A 126 -5.40 0.58 2.72
C ASN A 126 -3.97 0.76 2.20
N LEU A 127 -3.00 0.13 2.85
CA LEU A 127 -1.59 0.20 2.48
C LEU A 127 -1.05 -1.20 2.19
N GLU A 128 -0.34 -1.32 1.07
CA GLU A 128 0.45 -2.48 0.72
C GLU A 128 1.86 -2.00 0.37
N VAL A 129 2.87 -2.51 1.09
CA VAL A 129 4.27 -2.16 0.81
C VAL A 129 4.80 -3.00 -0.35
N ASP A 130 5.86 -2.53 -1.01
CA ASP A 130 6.51 -3.30 -2.06
C ASP A 130 7.00 -4.64 -1.51
N ILE A 131 6.52 -5.75 -2.10
CA ILE A 131 6.87 -7.11 -1.70
C ILE A 131 8.38 -7.35 -1.76
N VAL A 132 9.09 -6.65 -2.66
CA VAL A 132 10.56 -6.75 -2.78
C VAL A 132 11.24 -6.30 -1.50
N ALA A 133 10.75 -5.25 -0.84
CA ALA A 133 11.32 -4.78 0.42
C ALA A 133 11.25 -5.85 1.52
N LYS A 134 10.15 -6.60 1.60
CA LYS A 134 9.99 -7.71 2.56
C LYS A 134 10.97 -8.86 2.28
N TYR A 135 11.16 -9.22 1.00
CA TYR A 135 12.13 -10.24 0.63
C TYR A 135 13.56 -9.81 0.90
N VAL A 136 13.91 -8.56 0.58
CA VAL A 136 15.24 -8.01 0.90
C VAL A 136 15.48 -8.06 2.40
N GLU A 137 14.54 -7.58 3.21
CA GLU A 137 14.66 -7.65 4.67
C GLU A 137 14.91 -9.10 5.14
N ARG A 138 14.10 -10.04 4.65
CA ARG A 138 14.22 -11.46 5.04
C ARG A 138 15.58 -12.05 4.68
N LEU A 139 16.18 -11.64 3.57
CA LEU A 139 17.46 -12.15 3.08
C LEU A 139 18.66 -11.52 3.78
N VAL A 140 18.57 -10.23 4.17
CA VAL A 140 19.67 -9.52 4.83
C VAL A 140 19.60 -9.58 6.35
N SER A 141 18.44 -9.92 6.93
CA SER A 141 18.31 -10.11 8.36
C SER A 141 19.18 -11.29 8.82
N PRO A 142 19.88 -11.17 9.96
CA PRO A 142 20.63 -12.28 10.53
C PRO A 142 19.72 -13.50 10.62
N HIS A 143 20.16 -14.61 10.04
CA HIS A 143 19.44 -15.88 10.15
C HIS A 143 19.51 -16.32 11.61
N ASP A 144 18.44 -16.17 12.37
CA ASP A 144 18.31 -16.82 13.66
C ASP A 144 18.06 -18.31 13.39
N PRO A 145 19.03 -19.19 13.64
CA PRO A 145 18.89 -20.62 13.36
C PRO A 145 17.83 -21.32 14.26
N GLY A 146 17.13 -20.56 15.11
CA GLY A 146 16.16 -21.09 16.06
C GLY A 146 16.81 -21.95 17.18
N PRO A 147 16.11 -22.22 18.26
CA PRO A 147 16.63 -23.09 19.33
C PRO A 147 16.76 -24.52 18.79
N GLY A 148 18.00 -24.99 18.56
CA GLY A 148 18.31 -26.34 18.14
C GLY A 148 19.18 -26.48 16.87
N ALA A 149 19.55 -25.41 16.21
CA ALA A 149 20.47 -25.50 15.08
C ALA A 149 21.91 -25.76 15.58
N ILE A 150 22.44 -26.92 15.28
CA ILE A 150 23.85 -27.26 15.54
C ILE A 150 24.71 -26.45 14.58
N VAL A 151 25.38 -25.41 15.09
CA VAL A 151 26.40 -24.66 14.35
C VAL A 151 27.61 -25.59 14.20
N SER A 152 27.72 -26.30 13.09
CA SER A 152 28.94 -27.02 12.72
C SER A 152 30.06 -26.00 12.49
N ARG A 153 30.89 -25.77 13.49
CA ARG A 153 32.15 -25.05 13.30
C ARG A 153 33.05 -25.89 12.40
N ARG A 154 33.14 -25.53 11.13
CA ARG A 154 34.24 -26.01 10.29
C ARG A 154 35.53 -25.38 10.82
N ARG A 155 36.46 -26.22 11.25
CA ARG A 155 37.85 -25.85 11.52
C ARG A 155 38.60 -25.67 10.21
#